data_fdcda1d72b7c3910996b1addc9378789
#
_entry.id   fdcda1d72b7c3910996b1addc9378789
#
_cell.length_a   1.000
_cell.length_b   1.000
_cell.length_c   1.000
_cell.angle_alpha   90.00
_cell.angle_beta   90.00
_cell.angle_gamma   90.00
#
_symmetry.space_group_name_H-M   'P 1'
#
loop_
_entity.id
_entity.type
_entity.pdbx_description
1 polymer ?
#
loop_
_entity_poly.entity_id
_entity_poly.type
_entity_poly.pdbx_seq_one_letter_code
_entity_poly.pdbx_strand_id
1 'polypeptide(L)'
;MLKGIEDKIKSYLRANKKYAVRLLSNLIEIPTINPPGENYEEMVDFLEGECRKLGLTARKYVTPKQVLDKYGIKGGSKRISLVADLDEGRRKTFHINFHYDVVPATDKWITDPFRAVVKDGRIYGRGSEDMKGTIASVLFALKALKECGIRPKINIQLSFTPDEEIGGRTGLGYLVGKGLVKADYAMSEGCSGNHISVGNKGVLWAEIEVVGKSAHGSMPYKGVNSFERMNMLADELEKLKNKILKRKTQHSMRDAISKNATFVMGGFLEGGVKINVVPGITKFSIDRRLIPEENINAAKKEIEDVVKKFNKKYKDSKVNIRFVSQASPAISKRDDAFFKTVADSIKAITGRKANFSVMPGATDMRYFMWKGIPSLGYSASGGEKWHSDNEFVYIDSLVDTAKVYALIMSRLS
;
A
#
# COMPACT_ATOMS: atom_id res chain seq x y z
N MET A 1 24.46 13.83 -26.26
CA MET A 1 23.23 14.54 -25.86
C MET A 1 22.58 13.95 -24.58
N LEU A 2 22.25 12.67 -24.49
CA LEU A 2 21.62 12.06 -23.29
C LEU A 2 22.46 12.19 -22.01
N LYS A 3 23.79 11.95 -22.08
CA LYS A 3 24.68 12.07 -20.92
C LYS A 3 24.72 13.49 -20.35
N GLY A 4 24.73 14.53 -21.21
CA GLY A 4 24.70 15.93 -20.74
C GLY A 4 23.39 16.30 -20.03
N ILE A 5 22.24 15.78 -20.49
CA ILE A 5 20.94 15.95 -19.84
C ILE A 5 20.95 15.31 -18.45
N GLU A 6 21.46 14.09 -18.37
CA GLU A 6 21.59 13.34 -17.11
C GLU A 6 22.47 14.07 -16.09
N ASP A 7 23.64 14.55 -16.52
CA ASP A 7 24.59 15.26 -15.66
C ASP A 7 23.98 16.58 -15.16
N LYS A 8 23.23 17.31 -16.01
CA LYS A 8 22.53 18.54 -15.64
C LYS A 8 21.47 18.30 -14.57
N ILE A 9 20.63 17.25 -14.74
CA ILE A 9 19.62 16.85 -13.76
C ILE A 9 20.28 16.47 -12.42
N LYS A 10 21.29 15.61 -12.46
CA LYS A 10 22.01 15.14 -11.25
C LYS A 10 22.64 16.29 -10.48
N SER A 11 23.28 17.22 -11.18
CA SER A 11 23.93 18.40 -10.58
C SER A 11 22.91 19.33 -9.92
N TYR A 12 21.80 19.64 -10.62
CA TYR A 12 20.73 20.46 -10.07
C TYR A 12 20.15 19.87 -8.78
N LEU A 13 19.77 18.58 -8.81
CA LEU A 13 19.17 17.91 -7.67
C LEU A 13 20.12 17.82 -6.47
N ARG A 14 21.41 17.62 -6.69
CA ARG A 14 22.43 17.65 -5.61
C ARG A 14 22.53 19.04 -4.98
N ALA A 15 22.63 20.09 -5.78
CA ALA A 15 22.79 21.46 -5.33
C ALA A 15 21.57 21.97 -4.56
N ASN A 16 20.38 21.52 -4.91
CA ASN A 16 19.12 22.04 -4.40
C ASN A 16 18.39 21.08 -3.41
N LYS A 17 19.07 20.11 -2.79
CA LYS A 17 18.47 19.12 -1.90
C LYS A 17 17.63 19.70 -0.75
N LYS A 18 17.97 20.93 -0.30
CA LYS A 18 17.19 21.67 0.72
C LYS A 18 15.73 21.87 0.32
N TYR A 19 15.41 21.92 -0.99
CA TYR A 19 14.04 22.02 -1.45
C TYR A 19 13.23 20.78 -1.08
N ALA A 20 13.76 19.57 -1.36
CA ALA A 20 13.09 18.33 -1.01
C ALA A 20 12.91 18.16 0.50
N VAL A 21 13.93 18.55 1.29
CA VAL A 21 13.85 18.55 2.76
C VAL A 21 12.70 19.42 3.25
N ARG A 22 12.64 20.68 2.80
CA ARG A 22 11.58 21.62 3.17
C ARG A 22 10.19 21.14 2.73
N LEU A 23 10.08 20.62 1.51
CA LEU A 23 8.81 20.12 0.98
C LEU A 23 8.30 18.94 1.82
N LEU A 24 9.18 17.98 2.12
CA LEU A 24 8.80 16.84 2.97
C LEU A 24 8.44 17.29 4.40
N SER A 25 9.19 18.25 4.98
CA SER A 25 8.85 18.78 6.30
C SER A 25 7.43 19.36 6.32
N ASN A 26 7.08 20.17 5.34
CA ASN A 26 5.72 20.72 5.24
C ASN A 26 4.65 19.62 5.07
N LEU A 27 4.94 18.56 4.31
CA LEU A 27 4.01 17.42 4.15
C LEU A 27 3.82 16.65 5.47
N ILE A 28 4.87 16.46 6.26
CA ILE A 28 4.82 15.79 7.56
C ILE A 28 3.97 16.61 8.55
N GLU A 29 4.11 17.93 8.53
CA GLU A 29 3.43 18.86 9.45
C GLU A 29 1.90 18.93 9.22
N ILE A 30 1.38 18.33 8.13
CA ILE A 30 -0.05 18.13 7.92
C ILE A 30 -0.39 16.67 8.31
N PRO A 31 -0.98 16.40 9.51
CA PRO A 31 -1.20 15.05 10.03
C PRO A 31 -2.41 14.38 9.40
N THR A 32 -2.22 13.74 8.27
CA THR A 32 -3.27 13.04 7.51
C THR A 32 -3.55 11.63 8.04
N ILE A 33 -3.88 11.54 9.32
CA ILE A 33 -4.02 10.26 10.04
C ILE A 33 -5.24 9.47 9.55
N ASN A 34 -5.04 8.20 9.25
CA ASN A 34 -6.09 7.31 8.80
C ASN A 34 -5.99 5.91 9.47
N PRO A 35 -7.03 5.38 10.14
CA PRO A 35 -8.30 6.03 10.40
C PRO A 35 -8.23 7.18 11.42
N PRO A 36 -9.20 8.14 11.44
CA PRO A 36 -10.45 8.18 10.64
C PRO A 36 -10.32 8.91 9.30
N GLY A 37 -9.17 9.47 8.96
CA GLY A 37 -8.91 10.34 7.82
C GLY A 37 -9.03 11.82 8.23
N GLU A 38 -7.91 12.42 8.60
CA GLU A 38 -7.82 13.79 9.12
C GLU A 38 -7.06 14.70 8.15
N ASN A 39 -7.36 16.00 8.18
CA ASN A 39 -6.65 17.07 7.47
C ASN A 39 -6.48 16.85 5.94
N TYR A 40 -7.39 16.10 5.31
CA TYR A 40 -7.31 15.77 3.88
C TYR A 40 -7.51 16.99 2.97
N GLU A 41 -8.41 17.92 3.34
CA GLU A 41 -8.62 19.16 2.63
C GLU A 41 -7.34 20.02 2.62
N GLU A 42 -6.70 20.20 3.78
CA GLU A 42 -5.47 20.97 3.93
C GLU A 42 -4.33 20.36 3.11
N MET A 43 -4.15 19.04 3.17
CA MET A 43 -3.14 18.32 2.39
C MET A 43 -3.35 18.49 0.89
N VAL A 44 -4.59 18.36 0.43
CA VAL A 44 -4.93 18.50 -1.00
C VAL A 44 -4.72 19.93 -1.48
N ASP A 45 -5.06 20.94 -0.67
CA ASP A 45 -4.84 22.35 -1.01
C ASP A 45 -3.34 22.67 -1.09
N PHE A 46 -2.54 22.14 -0.16
CA PHE A 46 -1.09 22.28 -0.20
C PHE A 46 -0.50 21.63 -1.47
N LEU A 47 -0.88 20.39 -1.78
CA LEU A 47 -0.40 19.66 -2.95
C LEU A 47 -0.83 20.32 -4.27
N GLU A 48 -2.06 20.84 -4.34
CA GLU A 48 -2.53 21.61 -5.50
C GLU A 48 -1.67 22.85 -5.74
N GLY A 49 -1.33 23.59 -4.66
CA GLY A 49 -0.44 24.73 -4.73
C GLY A 49 0.95 24.37 -5.26
N GLU A 50 1.55 23.29 -4.80
CA GLU A 50 2.85 22.82 -5.27
C GLU A 50 2.79 22.36 -6.74
N CYS A 51 1.74 21.63 -7.14
CA CYS A 51 1.53 21.23 -8.54
C CYS A 51 1.41 22.44 -9.47
N ARG A 52 0.65 23.46 -9.10
CA ARG A 52 0.48 24.69 -9.90
C ARG A 52 1.79 25.47 -10.06
N LYS A 53 2.64 25.54 -9.01
CA LYS A 53 3.99 26.16 -9.10
C LYS A 53 4.88 25.45 -10.13
N LEU A 54 4.68 24.14 -10.32
CA LEU A 54 5.40 23.35 -11.31
C LEU A 54 4.81 23.41 -12.72
N GLY A 55 3.63 24.03 -12.88
CA GLY A 55 2.96 24.18 -14.18
C GLY A 55 1.94 23.07 -14.50
N LEU A 56 1.57 22.25 -13.50
CA LEU A 56 0.55 21.24 -13.69
C LEU A 56 -0.86 21.85 -13.54
N THR A 57 -1.80 21.35 -14.31
CA THR A 57 -3.24 21.64 -14.15
C THR A 57 -3.84 20.60 -13.21
N ALA A 58 -4.42 21.05 -12.10
CA ALA A 58 -4.91 20.16 -11.05
C ALA A 58 -6.45 20.16 -10.96
N ARG A 59 -7.03 19.00 -10.65
CA ARG A 59 -8.48 18.78 -10.44
C ARG A 59 -8.70 17.93 -9.19
N LYS A 60 -9.69 18.32 -8.37
CA LYS A 60 -10.11 17.60 -7.17
C LYS A 60 -11.30 16.68 -7.46
N TYR A 61 -11.26 15.46 -6.96
CA TYR A 61 -12.34 14.49 -7.05
C TYR A 61 -12.74 14.05 -5.64
N VAL A 62 -13.98 14.32 -5.25
CA VAL A 62 -14.53 13.89 -3.96
C VAL A 62 -15.21 12.55 -4.14
N THR A 63 -14.82 11.57 -3.34
CA THR A 63 -15.48 10.25 -3.34
C THR A 63 -16.88 10.38 -2.72
N PRO A 64 -17.96 9.99 -3.43
CA PRO A 64 -19.32 10.12 -2.95
C PRO A 64 -19.59 9.31 -1.69
N LYS A 65 -20.48 9.84 -0.83
CA LYS A 65 -20.86 9.18 0.44
C LYS A 65 -21.33 7.73 0.26
N GLN A 66 -22.11 7.44 -0.80
CA GLN A 66 -22.58 6.08 -1.11
C GLN A 66 -21.44 5.09 -1.33
N VAL A 67 -20.29 5.55 -1.87
CA VAL A 67 -19.09 4.72 -2.04
C VAL A 67 -18.41 4.50 -0.70
N LEU A 68 -18.35 5.52 0.17
CA LEU A 68 -17.80 5.40 1.52
C LEU A 68 -18.63 4.42 2.35
N ASP A 69 -19.95 4.57 2.34
CA ASP A 69 -20.89 3.70 3.07
C ASP A 69 -20.76 2.23 2.64
N LYS A 70 -20.59 1.97 1.33
CA LYS A 70 -20.35 0.63 0.78
C LYS A 70 -19.12 -0.06 1.39
N TYR A 71 -18.09 0.70 1.72
CA TYR A 71 -16.85 0.18 2.31
C TYR A 71 -16.77 0.37 3.81
N GLY A 72 -17.85 0.83 4.46
CA GLY A 72 -17.95 0.99 5.90
C GLY A 72 -17.12 2.13 6.47
N ILE A 73 -16.72 3.09 5.63
CA ILE A 73 -15.92 4.25 6.05
C ILE A 73 -16.86 5.29 6.67
N LYS A 74 -16.62 5.57 7.94
CA LYS A 74 -17.42 6.50 8.74
C LYS A 74 -16.54 7.58 9.37
N GLY A 75 -17.00 8.83 9.34
CA GLY A 75 -16.29 9.96 9.94
C GLY A 75 -15.05 10.40 9.17
N GLY A 76 -14.28 11.31 9.76
CA GLY A 76 -13.10 11.94 9.18
C GLY A 76 -13.40 12.99 8.11
N SER A 77 -12.34 13.48 7.47
CA SER A 77 -12.41 14.45 6.37
C SER A 77 -13.08 13.87 5.13
N LYS A 78 -13.51 14.73 4.21
CA LYS A 78 -13.91 14.31 2.86
C LYS A 78 -12.78 13.55 2.18
N ARG A 79 -13.08 12.43 1.53
CA ARG A 79 -12.09 11.68 0.72
C ARG A 79 -11.90 12.39 -0.61
N ILE A 80 -10.86 13.21 -0.68
CA ILE A 80 -10.55 14.05 -1.84
C ILE A 80 -9.30 13.50 -2.50
N SER A 81 -9.39 13.12 -3.77
CA SER A 81 -8.23 12.81 -4.60
C SER A 81 -7.89 14.01 -5.45
N LEU A 82 -6.61 14.36 -5.54
CA LEU A 82 -6.08 15.37 -6.46
C LEU A 82 -5.48 14.67 -7.67
N VAL A 83 -5.88 15.06 -8.87
CA VAL A 83 -5.24 14.64 -10.14
C VAL A 83 -4.64 15.84 -10.80
N ALA A 84 -3.35 15.79 -11.14
CA ALA A 84 -2.60 16.89 -11.72
C ALA A 84 -1.91 16.47 -13.02
N ASP A 85 -2.12 17.20 -14.09
CA ASP A 85 -1.66 16.93 -15.45
C ASP A 85 -0.55 17.90 -15.87
N LEU A 86 0.56 17.36 -16.39
CA LEU A 86 1.54 18.08 -17.20
C LEU A 86 1.41 17.55 -18.64
N ASP A 87 0.70 18.31 -19.48
CA ASP A 87 0.49 17.95 -20.86
C ASP A 87 1.65 18.46 -21.72
N GLU A 88 2.42 17.54 -22.26
CA GLU A 88 3.55 17.78 -23.16
C GLU A 88 3.17 17.58 -24.65
N GLY A 89 1.87 17.44 -24.95
CA GLY A 89 1.38 17.14 -26.30
C GLY A 89 1.80 15.76 -26.80
N ARG A 90 1.97 14.80 -25.92
CA ARG A 90 2.40 13.44 -26.25
C ARG A 90 1.19 12.49 -26.38
N ARG A 91 1.40 11.38 -27.07
CA ARG A 91 0.36 10.37 -27.27
C ARG A 91 0.07 9.56 -26.01
N LYS A 92 1.10 9.26 -25.23
CA LYS A 92 1.02 8.41 -24.05
C LYS A 92 1.15 9.23 -22.76
N THR A 93 0.61 8.68 -21.68
CA THR A 93 0.65 9.25 -20.34
C THR A 93 1.35 8.31 -19.36
N PHE A 94 2.34 8.83 -18.65
CA PHE A 94 2.97 8.18 -17.49
C PHE A 94 2.28 8.71 -16.24
N HIS A 95 1.56 7.82 -15.55
CA HIS A 95 0.85 8.13 -14.32
C HIS A 95 1.70 7.77 -13.10
N ILE A 96 1.75 8.66 -12.10
CA ILE A 96 2.40 8.38 -10.83
C ILE A 96 1.37 8.63 -9.72
N ASN A 97 1.06 7.57 -8.97
CA ASN A 97 0.14 7.66 -7.84
C ASN A 97 0.90 7.74 -6.52
N PHE A 98 0.34 8.50 -5.60
CA PHE A 98 0.78 8.63 -4.22
C PHE A 98 -0.43 8.57 -3.30
N HIS A 99 -0.31 7.87 -2.19
CA HIS A 99 -1.20 8.13 -1.07
C HIS A 99 -0.60 9.22 -0.17
N TYR A 100 -1.48 10.01 0.43
CA TYR A 100 -1.08 11.06 1.35
C TYR A 100 -1.51 10.78 2.79
N ASP A 101 -2.38 9.78 3.02
CA ASP A 101 -2.75 9.33 4.34
C ASP A 101 -1.61 8.54 5.01
N VAL A 102 -1.63 8.53 6.33
CA VAL A 102 -0.62 7.88 7.17
C VAL A 102 -1.29 7.15 8.32
N VAL A 103 -0.71 6.04 8.77
CA VAL A 103 -1.19 5.33 9.95
C VAL A 103 -1.01 6.18 11.23
N PRO A 104 -1.82 5.96 12.28
CA PRO A 104 -1.65 6.61 13.57
C PRO A 104 -0.25 6.40 14.16
N ALA A 105 0.22 7.36 14.92
CA ALA A 105 1.43 7.22 15.71
C ALA A 105 1.11 6.65 17.09
N THR A 106 2.07 5.96 17.69
CA THR A 106 1.98 5.50 19.09
C THR A 106 2.67 6.48 20.02
N ASP A 107 2.60 6.28 21.33
CA ASP A 107 3.27 7.10 22.38
C ASP A 107 4.75 6.78 22.57
N LYS A 108 5.32 5.90 21.74
CA LYS A 108 6.75 5.52 21.80
C LYS A 108 7.66 6.34 20.88
N TRP A 109 7.13 7.40 20.29
CA TRP A 109 7.95 8.31 19.50
C TRP A 109 8.86 9.17 20.40
N ILE A 110 10.14 9.32 20.00
CA ILE A 110 11.12 10.15 20.72
C ILE A 110 10.87 11.64 20.46
N THR A 111 10.36 11.97 19.27
CA THR A 111 10.00 13.32 18.84
C THR A 111 8.53 13.36 18.46
N ASP A 112 7.95 14.55 18.31
CA ASP A 112 6.61 14.70 17.74
C ASP A 112 6.56 14.07 16.34
N PRO A 113 5.71 13.06 16.09
CA PRO A 113 5.65 12.37 14.80
C PRO A 113 5.19 13.27 13.64
N PHE A 114 4.53 14.37 13.92
CA PHE A 114 4.04 15.34 12.94
C PHE A 114 4.81 16.66 12.92
N ARG A 115 5.99 16.68 13.54
CA ARG A 115 6.97 17.75 13.43
C ARG A 115 8.27 17.20 12.87
N ALA A 116 8.59 17.54 11.62
CA ALA A 116 9.77 17.03 10.95
C ALA A 116 11.07 17.38 11.69
N VAL A 117 11.88 16.36 12.02
CA VAL A 117 13.20 16.55 12.63
C VAL A 117 14.28 16.10 11.66
N VAL A 118 15.12 17.04 11.26
CA VAL A 118 16.26 16.78 10.36
C VAL A 118 17.52 16.56 11.21
N LYS A 119 18.02 15.31 11.21
CA LYS A 119 19.21 14.93 11.97
C LYS A 119 19.96 13.80 11.29
N ASP A 120 21.28 13.84 11.29
CA ASP A 120 22.20 12.80 10.82
C ASP A 120 21.87 12.28 9.39
N GLY A 121 21.56 13.19 8.46
CA GLY A 121 21.21 12.84 7.08
C GLY A 121 19.83 12.20 6.91
N ARG A 122 18.96 12.28 7.93
CA ARG A 122 17.61 11.73 7.96
C ARG A 122 16.58 12.81 8.23
N ILE A 123 15.35 12.54 7.80
CA ILE A 123 14.17 13.34 8.17
C ILE A 123 13.23 12.40 8.89
N TYR A 124 13.03 12.64 10.19
CA TYR A 124 12.12 11.88 11.03
C TYR A 124 10.73 12.50 10.98
N GLY A 125 9.71 11.67 10.94
CA GLY A 125 8.31 12.05 10.99
C GLY A 125 7.42 10.94 10.38
N ARG A 126 6.18 10.82 10.83
CA ARG A 126 5.20 9.86 10.31
C ARG A 126 4.90 10.18 8.84
N GLY A 127 4.96 9.15 7.99
CA GLY A 127 4.80 9.29 6.55
C GLY A 127 6.06 9.74 5.81
N SER A 128 7.20 9.92 6.51
CA SER A 128 8.46 10.33 5.88
C SER A 128 8.96 9.28 4.87
N GLU A 129 8.83 7.99 5.16
CA GLU A 129 9.15 6.89 4.26
C GLU A 129 7.90 6.43 3.48
N ASP A 130 6.74 6.35 4.14
CA ASP A 130 5.48 5.82 3.60
C ASP A 130 4.35 6.86 3.62
N MET A 131 4.11 7.57 2.48
CA MET A 131 5.01 7.71 1.32
C MET A 131 5.24 9.18 0.94
N LYS A 132 5.09 10.14 1.91
CA LYS A 132 5.25 11.59 1.67
C LYS A 132 6.66 11.93 1.15
N GLY A 133 7.69 11.15 1.52
CA GLY A 133 9.04 11.29 0.98
C GLY A 133 9.11 11.06 -0.52
N THR A 134 8.34 10.11 -1.03
CA THR A 134 8.25 9.85 -2.48
C THR A 134 7.49 10.98 -3.18
N ILE A 135 6.43 11.54 -2.57
CA ILE A 135 5.77 12.76 -3.06
C ILE A 135 6.79 13.88 -3.23
N ALA A 136 7.55 14.18 -2.17
CA ALA A 136 8.57 15.24 -2.20
C ALA A 136 9.63 14.98 -3.28
N SER A 137 10.06 13.73 -3.46
CA SER A 137 11.04 13.33 -4.47
C SER A 137 10.56 13.56 -5.89
N VAL A 138 9.30 13.20 -6.21
CA VAL A 138 8.76 13.33 -7.57
C VAL A 138 8.45 14.80 -7.90
N LEU A 139 7.91 15.57 -6.98
CA LEU A 139 7.73 17.01 -7.18
C LEU A 139 9.08 17.73 -7.36
N PHE A 140 10.12 17.29 -6.64
CA PHE A 140 11.48 17.80 -6.82
C PHE A 140 12.08 17.38 -8.19
N ALA A 141 11.77 16.17 -8.67
CA ALA A 141 12.17 15.74 -10.00
C ALA A 141 11.54 16.63 -11.11
N LEU A 142 10.25 16.92 -11.01
CA LEU A 142 9.55 17.82 -11.95
C LEU A 142 10.13 19.24 -11.89
N LYS A 143 10.43 19.75 -10.68
CA LYS A 143 11.11 21.04 -10.54
C LYS A 143 12.47 21.03 -11.24
N ALA A 144 13.26 19.97 -11.05
CA ALA A 144 14.57 19.89 -11.72
C ALA A 144 14.45 19.87 -13.26
N LEU A 145 13.50 19.15 -13.81
CA LEU A 145 13.24 19.15 -15.25
C LEU A 145 12.87 20.56 -15.74
N LYS A 146 11.95 21.23 -15.06
CA LYS A 146 11.54 22.62 -15.37
C LYS A 146 12.71 23.58 -15.34
N GLU A 147 13.47 23.63 -14.25
CA GLU A 147 14.60 24.57 -14.07
C GLU A 147 15.79 24.25 -14.99
N CYS A 148 15.94 22.99 -15.37
CA CYS A 148 16.94 22.59 -16.36
C CYS A 148 16.48 22.83 -17.81
N GLY A 149 15.24 23.24 -18.07
CA GLY A 149 14.71 23.39 -19.41
C GLY A 149 14.54 22.06 -20.16
N ILE A 150 14.29 20.97 -19.44
CA ILE A 150 14.16 19.62 -20.02
C ILE A 150 12.67 19.25 -20.03
N ARG A 151 12.09 19.11 -21.21
CA ARG A 151 10.70 18.67 -21.37
C ARG A 151 10.60 17.16 -21.27
N PRO A 152 9.63 16.60 -20.50
CA PRO A 152 9.30 15.18 -20.53
C PRO A 152 9.01 14.67 -21.94
N LYS A 153 9.36 13.41 -22.23
CA LYS A 153 9.06 12.78 -23.52
C LYS A 153 7.68 12.12 -23.58
N ILE A 154 6.96 12.15 -22.47
CA ILE A 154 5.66 11.56 -22.26
C ILE A 154 4.81 12.55 -21.45
N ASN A 155 3.47 12.57 -21.60
CA ASN A 155 2.61 13.33 -20.69
C ASN A 155 2.74 12.75 -19.27
N ILE A 156 2.72 13.62 -18.27
CA ILE A 156 2.78 13.22 -16.87
C ILE A 156 1.43 13.47 -16.21
N GLN A 157 0.89 12.48 -15.54
CA GLN A 157 -0.24 12.67 -14.65
C GLN A 157 0.13 12.18 -13.25
N LEU A 158 -0.11 13.01 -12.25
CA LEU A 158 0.04 12.67 -10.85
C LEU A 158 -1.34 12.46 -10.23
N SER A 159 -1.49 11.49 -9.33
CA SER A 159 -2.63 11.43 -8.43
C SER A 159 -2.17 11.33 -6.98
N PHE A 160 -2.80 12.13 -6.12
CA PHE A 160 -2.62 12.09 -4.68
C PHE A 160 -3.94 11.62 -4.08
N THR A 161 -3.93 10.47 -3.45
CA THR A 161 -5.14 9.74 -3.06
C THR A 161 -5.19 9.46 -1.57
N PRO A 162 -6.38 9.45 -0.96
CA PRO A 162 -6.57 9.01 0.42
C PRO A 162 -6.72 7.49 0.50
N ASP A 163 -6.72 7.00 1.75
CA ASP A 163 -7.23 5.70 2.15
C ASP A 163 -6.43 4.47 1.64
N GLU A 164 -5.15 4.64 1.23
CA GLU A 164 -4.28 3.49 0.94
C GLU A 164 -4.16 2.59 2.17
N GLU A 165 -3.92 3.17 3.33
CA GLU A 165 -3.69 2.50 4.63
C GLU A 165 -4.88 1.66 5.10
N ILE A 166 -6.03 1.86 4.49
CA ILE A 166 -7.25 1.06 4.72
C ILE A 166 -7.73 0.34 3.45
N GLY A 167 -6.86 0.26 2.43
CA GLY A 167 -7.03 -0.55 1.22
C GLY A 167 -7.38 0.20 -0.06
N GLY A 168 -7.25 1.53 -0.13
CA GLY A 168 -7.27 2.38 -1.33
C GLY A 168 -8.55 2.40 -2.17
N ARG A 169 -9.63 1.76 -1.71
CA ARG A 169 -10.87 1.58 -2.51
C ARG A 169 -11.61 2.88 -2.77
N THR A 170 -11.48 3.81 -1.87
CA THR A 170 -12.11 5.14 -1.89
C THR A 170 -11.16 6.24 -2.38
N GLY A 171 -9.88 5.90 -2.54
CA GLY A 171 -8.83 6.71 -3.16
C GLY A 171 -8.58 6.29 -4.61
N LEU A 172 -7.42 5.68 -4.89
CA LEU A 172 -7.03 5.27 -6.23
C LEU A 172 -8.00 4.27 -6.86
N GLY A 173 -8.53 3.33 -6.07
CA GLY A 173 -9.51 2.37 -6.55
C GLY A 173 -10.76 3.03 -7.12
N TYR A 174 -11.22 4.14 -6.51
CA TYR A 174 -12.33 4.94 -7.02
C TYR A 174 -11.96 5.65 -8.33
N LEU A 175 -10.80 6.32 -8.39
CA LEU A 175 -10.35 7.03 -9.60
C LEU A 175 -10.21 6.11 -10.81
N VAL A 176 -9.51 4.99 -10.65
CA VAL A 176 -9.30 3.99 -11.71
C VAL A 176 -10.61 3.30 -12.10
N GLY A 177 -11.45 2.99 -11.12
CA GLY A 177 -12.76 2.35 -11.35
C GLY A 177 -13.73 3.24 -12.14
N LYS A 178 -13.61 4.57 -12.02
CA LYS A 178 -14.43 5.57 -12.72
C LYS A 178 -13.78 6.10 -14.00
N GLY A 179 -12.55 5.68 -14.34
CA GLY A 179 -11.85 6.20 -15.51
C GLY A 179 -11.46 7.67 -15.38
N LEU A 180 -11.23 8.17 -14.17
CA LEU A 180 -10.89 9.57 -13.88
C LEU A 180 -9.39 9.86 -14.02
N VAL A 181 -8.58 8.85 -14.27
CA VAL A 181 -7.14 8.93 -14.50
C VAL A 181 -6.76 8.32 -15.84
N LYS A 182 -5.68 8.82 -16.41
CA LYS A 182 -5.09 8.33 -17.66
C LYS A 182 -3.77 7.63 -17.32
N ALA A 183 -3.52 6.46 -17.87
CA ALA A 183 -2.27 5.75 -17.68
C ALA A 183 -2.02 4.76 -18.82
N ASP A 184 -0.96 4.97 -19.61
CA ASP A 184 -0.37 3.95 -20.47
C ASP A 184 0.71 3.18 -19.70
N TYR A 185 1.37 3.86 -18.77
CA TYR A 185 2.31 3.34 -17.80
C TYR A 185 2.00 3.93 -16.43
N ALA A 186 2.19 3.16 -15.35
CA ALA A 186 1.97 3.67 -14.01
C ALA A 186 3.15 3.35 -13.07
N MET A 187 3.38 4.24 -12.12
CA MET A 187 4.22 3.95 -10.95
C MET A 187 3.51 4.40 -9.67
N SER A 188 3.83 3.74 -8.57
CA SER A 188 3.36 4.09 -7.24
C SER A 188 4.41 3.69 -6.21
N GLU A 189 4.02 3.62 -4.93
CA GLU A 189 4.85 3.11 -3.85
C GLU A 189 5.42 1.72 -4.15
N GLY A 190 6.57 1.42 -3.55
CA GLY A 190 7.20 0.12 -3.73
C GLY A 190 8.57 0.01 -3.09
N CYS A 191 9.41 -0.85 -3.65
CA CYS A 191 10.79 -1.00 -3.21
C CYS A 191 11.64 0.25 -3.50
N SER A 192 12.85 0.27 -3.00
CA SER A 192 13.80 1.38 -3.12
C SER A 192 15.20 0.90 -3.53
N GLY A 193 16.12 1.84 -3.74
CA GLY A 193 17.49 1.56 -4.12
C GLY A 193 17.57 0.93 -5.51
N ASN A 194 18.05 -0.30 -5.62
CA ASN A 194 18.06 -1.04 -6.88
C ASN A 194 16.96 -2.11 -6.99
N HIS A 195 15.96 -2.08 -6.11
CA HIS A 195 14.81 -2.97 -6.15
C HIS A 195 13.58 -2.26 -6.70
N ILE A 196 12.79 -2.96 -7.51
CA ILE A 196 11.57 -2.48 -8.16
C ILE A 196 10.46 -3.48 -7.85
N SER A 197 9.32 -2.98 -7.39
CA SER A 197 8.13 -3.81 -7.21
C SER A 197 7.40 -4.01 -8.53
N VAL A 198 7.11 -5.26 -8.87
CA VAL A 198 6.36 -5.64 -10.09
C VAL A 198 5.02 -6.28 -9.77
N GLY A 199 4.62 -6.29 -8.52
CA GLY A 199 3.39 -6.88 -8.05
C GLY A 199 3.35 -7.02 -6.54
N ASN A 200 2.25 -7.51 -6.04
CA ASN A 200 2.02 -7.74 -4.62
C ASN A 200 1.22 -9.02 -4.37
N LYS A 201 1.39 -9.58 -3.17
CA LYS A 201 0.54 -10.66 -2.69
C LYS A 201 -0.89 -10.18 -2.48
N GLY A 202 -1.83 -11.12 -2.55
CA GLY A 202 -3.21 -10.87 -2.15
C GLY A 202 -3.39 -10.96 -0.64
N VAL A 203 -4.50 -10.39 -0.17
CA VAL A 203 -4.91 -10.38 1.24
C VAL A 203 -6.31 -10.95 1.37
N LEU A 204 -6.51 -11.83 2.33
CA LEU A 204 -7.81 -12.36 2.69
C LEU A 204 -7.90 -12.47 4.22
N TRP A 205 -8.65 -11.55 4.83
CA TRP A 205 -8.93 -11.57 6.26
C TRP A 205 -10.33 -12.07 6.52
N ALA A 206 -10.43 -12.97 7.46
CA ALA A 206 -11.72 -13.50 7.90
C ALA A 206 -11.82 -13.49 9.43
N GLU A 207 -13.05 -13.36 9.87
CA GLU A 207 -13.49 -13.55 11.25
C GLU A 207 -14.31 -14.82 11.32
N ILE A 208 -13.96 -15.69 12.23
CA ILE A 208 -14.67 -16.95 12.52
C ILE A 208 -15.36 -16.78 13.85
N GLU A 209 -16.66 -17.05 13.88
CA GLU A 209 -17.47 -17.07 15.09
C GLU A 209 -17.99 -18.51 15.30
N VAL A 210 -17.70 -19.06 16.45
CA VAL A 210 -18.18 -20.38 16.87
C VAL A 210 -19.27 -20.18 17.94
N VAL A 211 -20.48 -20.58 17.60
CA VAL A 211 -21.66 -20.47 18.47
C VAL A 211 -21.99 -21.85 19.04
N GLY A 212 -21.92 -21.96 20.36
CA GLY A 212 -22.34 -23.10 21.15
C GLY A 212 -23.56 -22.75 22.02
N LYS A 213 -23.55 -23.18 23.28
CA LYS A 213 -24.63 -22.94 24.26
C LYS A 213 -24.01 -22.74 25.64
N SER A 214 -24.27 -21.58 26.25
CA SER A 214 -23.82 -21.31 27.61
C SER A 214 -24.53 -22.20 28.64
N ALA A 215 -23.83 -22.56 29.71
CA ALA A 215 -24.36 -23.27 30.86
C ALA A 215 -23.52 -22.96 32.12
N HIS A 216 -24.03 -23.31 33.28
CA HIS A 216 -23.27 -23.23 34.52
C HIS A 216 -22.08 -24.19 34.48
N GLY A 217 -20.90 -23.77 34.92
CA GLY A 217 -19.67 -24.59 34.85
C GLY A 217 -19.72 -25.91 35.61
N SER A 218 -20.58 -26.03 36.64
CA SER A 218 -20.82 -27.29 37.35
C SER A 218 -21.80 -28.26 36.64
N MET A 219 -22.47 -27.80 35.58
CA MET A 219 -23.42 -28.57 34.75
C MET A 219 -23.08 -28.44 33.26
N PRO A 220 -21.83 -28.75 32.85
CA PRO A 220 -21.37 -28.51 31.47
C PRO A 220 -22.16 -29.32 30.44
N TYR A 221 -22.73 -30.44 30.82
CA TYR A 221 -23.60 -31.29 29.97
C TYR A 221 -24.90 -30.62 29.49
N LYS A 222 -25.28 -29.49 30.08
CA LYS A 222 -26.42 -28.63 29.62
C LYS A 222 -26.04 -27.61 28.57
N GLY A 223 -24.74 -27.42 28.35
CA GLY A 223 -24.17 -26.48 27.40
C GLY A 223 -23.49 -27.14 26.20
N VAL A 224 -23.01 -26.34 25.31
CA VAL A 224 -22.07 -26.69 24.23
C VAL A 224 -20.93 -25.70 24.28
N ASN A 225 -19.74 -26.15 24.66
CA ASN A 225 -18.59 -25.29 24.86
C ASN A 225 -18.04 -24.80 23.50
N SER A 226 -18.24 -23.51 23.21
CA SER A 226 -17.79 -22.91 21.95
C SER A 226 -16.27 -22.88 21.81
N PHE A 227 -15.51 -22.81 22.93
CA PHE A 227 -14.05 -22.85 22.93
C PHE A 227 -13.52 -24.25 22.52
N GLU A 228 -14.13 -25.32 23.07
CA GLU A 228 -13.76 -26.69 22.65
C GLU A 228 -14.06 -26.92 21.16
N ARG A 229 -15.22 -26.42 20.68
CA ARG A 229 -15.57 -26.49 19.26
C ARG A 229 -14.62 -25.64 18.39
N MET A 230 -14.17 -24.49 18.88
CA MET A 230 -13.16 -23.67 18.22
C MET A 230 -11.84 -24.42 18.06
N ASN A 231 -11.36 -25.10 19.11
CA ASN A 231 -10.13 -25.88 19.04
C ASN A 231 -10.23 -27.00 18.01
N MET A 232 -11.36 -27.72 17.96
CA MET A 232 -11.60 -28.77 16.95
C MET A 232 -11.63 -28.18 15.52
N LEU A 233 -12.18 -26.98 15.34
CA LEU A 233 -12.17 -26.28 14.06
C LEU A 233 -10.76 -25.81 13.68
N ALA A 234 -9.99 -25.31 14.66
CA ALA A 234 -8.62 -24.87 14.45
C ALA A 234 -7.73 -26.04 13.97
N ASP A 235 -7.91 -27.24 14.46
CA ASP A 235 -7.21 -28.45 13.99
C ASP A 235 -7.54 -28.75 12.52
N GLU A 236 -8.78 -28.60 12.09
CA GLU A 236 -9.15 -28.79 10.67
C GLU A 236 -8.59 -27.66 9.79
N LEU A 237 -8.57 -26.44 10.28
CA LEU A 237 -7.96 -25.30 9.57
C LEU A 237 -6.41 -25.42 9.52
N GLU A 238 -5.78 -26.01 10.54
CA GLU A 238 -4.33 -26.27 10.54
C GLU A 238 -3.95 -27.26 9.42
N LYS A 239 -4.80 -28.26 9.13
CA LYS A 239 -4.61 -29.17 7.98
C LYS A 239 -4.66 -28.41 6.64
N LEU A 240 -5.56 -27.44 6.52
CA LEU A 240 -5.61 -26.55 5.35
C LEU A 240 -4.39 -25.64 5.28
N LYS A 241 -4.01 -25.01 6.40
CA LYS A 241 -2.82 -24.15 6.52
C LYS A 241 -1.57 -24.89 6.06
N ASN A 242 -1.35 -26.13 6.51
CA ASN A 242 -0.20 -26.94 6.14
C ASN A 242 -0.12 -27.22 4.62
N LYS A 243 -1.25 -27.25 3.91
CA LYS A 243 -1.30 -27.34 2.44
C LYS A 243 -0.96 -26.00 1.80
N ILE A 244 -1.49 -24.89 2.36
CA ILE A 244 -1.27 -23.53 1.86
C ILE A 244 0.20 -23.13 1.98
N LEU A 245 0.84 -23.37 3.11
CA LEU A 245 2.25 -23.01 3.38
C LEU A 245 3.25 -23.69 2.42
N LYS A 246 2.84 -24.77 1.75
CA LYS A 246 3.66 -25.45 0.73
C LYS A 246 3.60 -24.76 -0.64
N ARG A 247 2.63 -23.85 -0.86
CA ARG A 247 2.49 -23.11 -2.11
C ARG A 247 3.55 -22.02 -2.20
N LYS A 248 4.26 -21.98 -3.32
CA LYS A 248 5.35 -21.03 -3.57
C LYS A 248 5.12 -20.33 -4.89
N THR A 249 5.33 -19.01 -4.90
CA THR A 249 5.32 -18.25 -6.14
C THR A 249 6.57 -18.55 -6.98
N GLN A 250 6.40 -18.53 -8.30
CA GLN A 250 7.49 -18.57 -9.26
C GLN A 250 8.16 -17.21 -9.46
N HIS A 251 7.48 -16.11 -9.07
CA HIS A 251 8.00 -14.77 -9.16
C HIS A 251 9.14 -14.54 -8.17
N SER A 252 10.06 -13.65 -8.54
CA SER A 252 11.10 -13.19 -7.62
C SER A 252 10.49 -12.44 -6.45
N MET A 253 10.94 -12.77 -5.25
CA MET A 253 10.66 -12.04 -4.01
C MET A 253 11.98 -11.45 -3.50
N ARG A 254 11.90 -10.41 -2.68
CA ARG A 254 13.09 -9.79 -2.11
C ARG A 254 13.87 -10.75 -1.20
N ASP A 255 13.14 -11.60 -0.47
CA ASP A 255 13.71 -12.67 0.34
C ASP A 255 13.07 -14.02 -0.02
N ALA A 256 13.80 -15.12 0.26
CA ALA A 256 13.36 -16.47 -0.09
C ALA A 256 12.16 -16.95 0.75
N ILE A 257 12.01 -16.46 1.97
CA ILE A 257 10.94 -16.85 2.91
C ILE A 257 9.61 -16.30 2.41
N SER A 258 9.62 -15.10 1.87
CA SER A 258 8.42 -14.45 1.32
C SER A 258 7.84 -15.14 0.08
N LYS A 259 8.50 -16.15 -0.50
CA LYS A 259 7.95 -16.93 -1.63
C LYS A 259 6.71 -17.73 -1.27
N ASN A 260 6.51 -18.07 -0.02
CA ASN A 260 5.40 -18.92 0.40
C ASN A 260 4.11 -18.11 0.59
N ALA A 261 2.95 -18.74 0.31
CA ALA A 261 1.68 -18.28 0.84
C ALA A 261 1.70 -18.36 2.37
N THR A 262 0.91 -17.51 3.04
CA THR A 262 0.84 -17.54 4.51
C THR A 262 -0.59 -17.70 5.01
N PHE A 263 -0.73 -18.25 6.21
CA PHE A 263 -2.01 -18.44 6.86
C PHE A 263 -1.81 -18.35 8.38
N VAL A 264 -2.28 -17.27 8.99
CA VAL A 264 -2.16 -17.01 10.43
C VAL A 264 -3.56 -17.05 11.03
N MET A 265 -3.71 -17.80 12.14
CA MET A 265 -4.94 -17.84 12.94
C MET A 265 -4.70 -17.16 14.29
N GLY A 266 -5.75 -16.55 14.86
CA GLY A 266 -5.71 -16.03 16.22
C GLY A 266 -4.98 -14.70 16.36
N GLY A 267 -4.86 -13.89 15.32
CA GLY A 267 -4.39 -12.50 15.42
C GLY A 267 -5.27 -11.67 16.36
N PHE A 268 -6.55 -12.06 16.45
CA PHE A 268 -7.42 -11.65 17.57
C PHE A 268 -8.21 -12.87 18.07
N LEU A 269 -8.53 -12.87 19.37
CA LEU A 269 -9.33 -13.90 20.06
C LEU A 269 -10.32 -13.20 21.00
N GLU A 270 -11.57 -13.63 20.96
CA GLU A 270 -12.63 -13.13 21.84
C GLU A 270 -13.52 -14.28 22.29
N GLY A 271 -13.96 -14.29 23.54
CA GLY A 271 -14.93 -15.28 24.02
C GLY A 271 -14.85 -15.52 25.53
N GLY A 272 -15.87 -16.20 26.03
CA GLY A 272 -16.06 -16.41 27.47
C GLY A 272 -16.50 -15.14 28.20
N VAL A 273 -17.11 -15.30 29.37
CA VAL A 273 -17.55 -14.17 30.21
C VAL A 273 -17.10 -14.30 31.65
N LYS A 274 -16.95 -15.56 32.16
CA LYS A 274 -16.56 -15.85 33.53
C LYS A 274 -16.07 -17.30 33.68
N ILE A 275 -15.14 -17.54 34.57
CA ILE A 275 -14.52 -18.87 34.79
C ILE A 275 -15.54 -20.00 35.04
N ASN A 276 -16.63 -19.71 35.73
CA ASN A 276 -17.64 -20.71 36.08
C ASN A 276 -18.82 -20.79 35.10
N VAL A 277 -18.61 -20.38 33.85
CA VAL A 277 -19.61 -20.40 32.75
C VAL A 277 -19.02 -21.12 31.54
N VAL A 278 -19.75 -22.09 31.01
CA VAL A 278 -19.44 -22.71 29.72
C VAL A 278 -19.58 -21.63 28.63
N PRO A 279 -18.53 -21.29 27.84
CA PRO A 279 -18.63 -20.23 26.86
C PRO A 279 -19.59 -20.61 25.74
N GLY A 280 -20.52 -19.70 25.45
CA GLY A 280 -21.51 -19.86 24.37
C GLY A 280 -21.07 -19.33 23.04
N ILE A 281 -20.14 -18.37 23.01
CA ILE A 281 -19.59 -17.78 21.78
C ILE A 281 -18.08 -17.61 21.93
N THR A 282 -17.35 -17.96 20.89
CA THR A 282 -15.91 -17.71 20.77
C THR A 282 -15.59 -17.26 19.34
N LYS A 283 -14.68 -16.27 19.19
CA LYS A 283 -14.29 -15.75 17.89
C LYS A 283 -12.77 -15.72 17.74
N PHE A 284 -12.31 -15.85 16.50
CA PHE A 284 -10.90 -15.64 16.16
C PHE A 284 -10.76 -15.15 14.70
N SER A 285 -9.60 -14.57 14.38
CA SER A 285 -9.29 -14.10 13.04
C SER A 285 -8.42 -15.05 12.24
N ILE A 286 -8.52 -14.92 10.91
CA ILE A 286 -7.60 -15.52 9.93
C ILE A 286 -7.01 -14.39 9.08
N ASP A 287 -5.67 -14.34 8.96
CA ASP A 287 -4.94 -13.59 7.94
C ASP A 287 -4.29 -14.57 6.97
N ARG A 288 -4.76 -14.58 5.72
CA ARG A 288 -4.19 -15.36 4.63
C ARG A 288 -3.60 -14.43 3.58
N ARG A 289 -2.30 -14.60 3.28
CA ARG A 289 -1.65 -13.91 2.17
C ARG A 289 -1.54 -14.85 0.98
N LEU A 290 -2.08 -14.39 -0.16
CA LEU A 290 -2.14 -15.16 -1.39
C LEU A 290 -0.92 -14.85 -2.25
N ILE A 291 -0.28 -15.89 -2.78
CA ILE A 291 0.74 -15.71 -3.81
C ILE A 291 0.10 -15.26 -5.14
N PRO A 292 0.88 -14.68 -6.07
CA PRO A 292 0.35 -14.18 -7.35
C PRO A 292 -0.47 -15.18 -8.17
N GLU A 293 -0.16 -16.46 -8.05
CA GLU A 293 -0.82 -17.54 -8.78
C GLU A 293 -2.16 -17.98 -8.15
N GLU A 294 -2.53 -17.46 -6.97
CA GLU A 294 -3.76 -17.84 -6.29
C GLU A 294 -4.94 -16.94 -6.65
N ASN A 295 -6.12 -17.55 -6.79
CA ASN A 295 -7.38 -16.85 -7.00
C ASN A 295 -8.08 -16.59 -5.67
N ILE A 296 -8.55 -15.37 -5.43
CA ILE A 296 -9.19 -14.95 -4.17
C ILE A 296 -10.48 -15.73 -3.88
N ASN A 297 -11.30 -16.04 -4.91
CA ASN A 297 -12.54 -16.76 -4.72
C ASN A 297 -12.28 -18.25 -4.40
N ALA A 298 -11.27 -18.84 -5.03
CA ALA A 298 -10.83 -20.18 -4.68
C ALA A 298 -10.30 -20.24 -3.24
N ALA A 299 -9.54 -19.23 -2.83
CA ALA A 299 -9.00 -19.12 -1.47
C ALA A 299 -10.11 -18.99 -0.40
N LYS A 300 -11.17 -18.22 -0.68
CA LYS A 300 -12.35 -18.16 0.19
C LYS A 300 -13.03 -19.52 0.30
N LYS A 301 -13.29 -20.14 -0.85
CA LYS A 301 -13.94 -21.43 -0.91
C LYS A 301 -13.22 -22.50 -0.10
N GLU A 302 -11.90 -22.51 -0.09
CA GLU A 302 -11.12 -23.47 0.73
C GLU A 302 -11.45 -23.34 2.22
N ILE A 303 -11.58 -22.13 2.76
CA ILE A 303 -11.93 -21.90 4.16
C ILE A 303 -13.42 -22.22 4.38
N GLU A 304 -14.29 -21.77 3.50
CA GLU A 304 -15.74 -22.05 3.57
C GLU A 304 -16.03 -23.56 3.54
N ASP A 305 -15.29 -24.33 2.73
CA ASP A 305 -15.47 -25.78 2.63
C ASP A 305 -15.09 -26.49 3.96
N VAL A 306 -14.05 -26.00 4.68
CA VAL A 306 -13.71 -26.51 6.02
C VAL A 306 -14.84 -26.20 7.00
N VAL A 307 -15.31 -24.94 7.03
CA VAL A 307 -16.42 -24.52 7.90
C VAL A 307 -17.69 -25.31 7.60
N LYS A 308 -18.03 -25.50 6.32
CA LYS A 308 -19.21 -26.28 5.90
C LYS A 308 -19.12 -27.73 6.34
N LYS A 309 -17.96 -28.38 6.20
CA LYS A 309 -17.74 -29.76 6.65
C LYS A 309 -17.85 -29.85 8.17
N PHE A 310 -17.30 -28.89 8.91
CA PHE A 310 -17.39 -28.81 10.34
C PHE A 310 -18.84 -28.70 10.82
N ASN A 311 -19.61 -27.75 10.27
CA ASN A 311 -21.04 -27.56 10.58
C ASN A 311 -21.89 -28.81 10.21
N LYS A 312 -21.48 -29.60 9.21
CA LYS A 312 -22.16 -30.86 8.88
C LYS A 312 -21.90 -31.95 9.93
N LYS A 313 -20.68 -31.97 10.51
CA LYS A 313 -20.27 -32.97 11.49
C LYS A 313 -20.81 -32.65 12.91
N TYR A 314 -20.77 -31.40 13.33
CA TYR A 314 -21.14 -30.96 14.67
C TYR A 314 -22.45 -30.14 14.61
N LYS A 315 -23.60 -30.82 14.83
CA LYS A 315 -24.93 -30.24 14.71
C LYS A 315 -25.38 -29.45 15.94
N ASP A 316 -24.69 -29.63 17.06
CA ASP A 316 -24.92 -28.99 18.36
C ASP A 316 -24.30 -27.59 18.44
N SER A 317 -23.48 -27.21 17.47
CA SER A 317 -22.84 -25.89 17.37
C SER A 317 -22.96 -25.34 15.94
N LYS A 318 -22.67 -24.04 15.79
CA LYS A 318 -22.67 -23.37 14.48
C LYS A 318 -21.42 -22.53 14.32
N VAL A 319 -20.75 -22.66 13.18
CA VAL A 319 -19.64 -21.79 12.79
C VAL A 319 -20.11 -20.85 11.70
N ASN A 320 -19.92 -19.54 11.93
CA ASN A 320 -20.14 -18.49 10.98
C ASN A 320 -18.76 -17.96 10.52
N ILE A 321 -18.68 -17.56 9.25
CA ILE A 321 -17.50 -16.90 8.67
C ILE A 321 -17.90 -15.56 8.07
N ARG A 322 -17.10 -14.52 8.33
CA ARG A 322 -17.23 -13.21 7.74
C ARG A 322 -15.88 -12.77 7.15
N PHE A 323 -15.81 -12.55 5.85
CA PHE A 323 -14.63 -11.97 5.22
C PHE A 323 -14.65 -10.45 5.43
N VAL A 324 -13.68 -9.94 6.19
CA VAL A 324 -13.62 -8.52 6.61
C VAL A 324 -12.78 -7.67 5.69
N SER A 325 -11.76 -8.25 5.07
CA SER A 325 -10.95 -7.58 4.04
C SER A 325 -10.49 -8.55 2.98
N GLN A 326 -10.36 -8.06 1.75
CA GLN A 326 -9.89 -8.86 0.64
C GLN A 326 -9.29 -8.01 -0.47
N ALA A 327 -8.16 -8.48 -1.01
CA ALA A 327 -7.54 -7.96 -2.22
C ALA A 327 -6.91 -9.12 -2.99
N SER A 328 -7.23 -9.24 -4.27
CA SER A 328 -6.56 -10.21 -5.14
C SER A 328 -5.07 -9.87 -5.25
N PRO A 329 -4.18 -10.86 -5.45
CA PRO A 329 -2.82 -10.56 -5.84
C PRO A 329 -2.81 -9.78 -7.16
N ALA A 330 -1.73 -9.06 -7.40
CA ALA A 330 -1.56 -8.32 -8.64
C ALA A 330 -0.12 -8.46 -9.15
N ILE A 331 0.01 -8.61 -10.46
CA ILE A 331 1.29 -8.64 -11.17
C ILE A 331 1.19 -7.69 -12.37
N SER A 332 2.23 -6.89 -12.54
CA SER A 332 2.33 -5.97 -13.67
C SER A 332 2.35 -6.70 -15.00
N LYS A 333 1.53 -6.23 -15.93
CA LYS A 333 1.74 -6.57 -17.34
C LYS A 333 3.13 -6.10 -17.77
N ARG A 334 3.91 -6.99 -18.37
CA ARG A 334 5.24 -6.65 -18.85
C ARG A 334 5.17 -5.76 -20.08
N ASP A 335 5.93 -4.68 -20.07
CA ASP A 335 6.27 -3.86 -21.23
C ASP A 335 7.77 -3.63 -21.22
N ASP A 336 8.47 -4.18 -22.21
CA ASP A 336 9.93 -4.22 -22.20
C ASP A 336 10.56 -2.83 -22.32
N ALA A 337 9.94 -1.91 -23.05
CA ALA A 337 10.44 -0.53 -23.18
C ALA A 337 10.33 0.22 -21.86
N PHE A 338 9.18 0.13 -21.17
CA PHE A 338 8.96 0.74 -19.87
C PHE A 338 9.90 0.15 -18.81
N PHE A 339 9.92 -1.19 -18.68
CA PHE A 339 10.77 -1.89 -17.71
C PHE A 339 12.25 -1.57 -17.91
N LYS A 340 12.70 -1.55 -19.17
CA LYS A 340 14.08 -1.19 -19.51
C LYS A 340 14.38 0.27 -19.13
N THR A 341 13.50 1.20 -19.44
CA THR A 341 13.69 2.62 -19.12
C THR A 341 13.83 2.83 -17.62
N VAL A 342 12.98 2.18 -16.80
CA VAL A 342 13.06 2.26 -15.34
C VAL A 342 14.35 1.61 -14.84
N ALA A 343 14.68 0.40 -15.32
CA ALA A 343 15.90 -0.31 -14.92
C ALA A 343 17.18 0.47 -15.25
N ASP A 344 17.27 1.03 -16.46
CA ASP A 344 18.41 1.83 -16.90
C ASP A 344 18.53 3.14 -16.10
N SER A 345 17.40 3.76 -15.71
CA SER A 345 17.39 4.96 -14.88
C SER A 345 17.90 4.67 -13.46
N ILE A 346 17.47 3.56 -12.87
CA ILE A 346 17.95 3.11 -11.56
C ILE A 346 19.45 2.78 -11.62
N LYS A 347 19.88 2.03 -12.63
CA LYS A 347 21.29 1.69 -12.80
C LYS A 347 22.18 2.94 -12.95
N ALA A 348 21.71 3.95 -13.67
CA ALA A 348 22.43 5.22 -13.87
C ALA A 348 22.61 6.02 -12.56
N ILE A 349 21.74 5.83 -11.57
CA ILE A 349 21.81 6.52 -10.27
C ILE A 349 22.51 5.68 -9.21
N THR A 350 22.15 4.39 -9.09
CA THR A 350 22.64 3.51 -8.03
C THR A 350 23.95 2.79 -8.40
N GLY A 351 24.34 2.77 -9.70
CA GLY A 351 25.43 1.95 -10.22
C GLY A 351 25.13 0.44 -10.26
N ARG A 352 23.97 0.00 -9.75
CA ARG A 352 23.60 -1.40 -9.59
C ARG A 352 22.51 -1.81 -10.58
N LYS A 353 22.55 -3.09 -11.02
CA LYS A 353 21.46 -3.66 -11.83
C LYS A 353 20.15 -3.64 -11.05
N ALA A 354 19.08 -3.22 -11.71
CA ALA A 354 17.74 -3.25 -11.12
C ALA A 354 17.25 -4.69 -10.94
N ASN A 355 16.65 -4.96 -9.78
CA ASN A 355 16.07 -6.23 -9.40
C ASN A 355 14.55 -6.08 -9.30
N PHE A 356 13.82 -6.83 -10.11
CA PHE A 356 12.37 -6.85 -10.10
C PHE A 356 11.85 -7.92 -9.15
N SER A 357 10.98 -7.56 -8.21
CA SER A 357 10.43 -8.47 -7.21
C SER A 357 8.98 -8.15 -6.87
N VAL A 358 8.26 -9.17 -6.39
CA VAL A 358 6.90 -9.02 -5.85
C VAL A 358 7.00 -8.63 -4.37
N MET A 359 6.13 -7.73 -3.92
CA MET A 359 6.04 -7.32 -2.53
C MET A 359 5.18 -8.29 -1.71
N PRO A 360 5.52 -8.53 -0.44
CA PRO A 360 4.69 -9.33 0.47
C PRO A 360 3.40 -8.60 0.91
N GLY A 361 3.42 -7.27 0.97
CA GLY A 361 2.28 -6.39 1.24
C GLY A 361 1.50 -6.04 -0.03
N ALA A 362 0.29 -5.52 0.12
CA ALA A 362 -0.51 -5.00 -0.98
C ALA A 362 -0.35 -3.48 -1.05
N THR A 363 -0.25 -2.93 -2.25
CA THR A 363 -0.13 -1.49 -2.51
C THR A 363 -1.19 -1.04 -3.51
N ASP A 364 -1.43 0.26 -3.63
CA ASP A 364 -2.40 0.82 -4.57
C ASP A 364 -2.04 0.59 -6.05
N MET A 365 -0.78 0.28 -6.36
CA MET A 365 -0.34 -0.12 -7.70
C MET A 365 -1.20 -1.23 -8.31
N ARG A 366 -1.81 -2.11 -7.47
CA ARG A 366 -2.71 -3.18 -7.89
C ARG A 366 -3.89 -2.72 -8.75
N TYR A 367 -4.40 -1.51 -8.53
CA TYR A 367 -5.56 -1.01 -9.28
C TYR A 367 -5.26 -0.79 -10.75
N PHE A 368 -4.05 -0.35 -11.09
CA PHE A 368 -3.57 -0.26 -12.47
C PHE A 368 -3.27 -1.63 -13.05
N MET A 369 -2.63 -2.51 -12.26
CA MET A 369 -2.31 -3.89 -12.68
C MET A 369 -3.56 -4.68 -13.02
N TRP A 370 -4.64 -4.57 -12.23
CA TRP A 370 -5.91 -5.23 -12.52
C TRP A 370 -6.60 -4.70 -13.78
N LYS A 371 -6.24 -3.52 -14.26
CA LYS A 371 -6.66 -2.96 -15.56
C LYS A 371 -5.72 -3.35 -16.71
N GLY A 372 -4.68 -4.15 -16.44
CA GLY A 372 -3.70 -4.56 -17.45
C GLY A 372 -2.73 -3.45 -17.86
N ILE A 373 -2.61 -2.38 -17.07
CA ILE A 373 -1.67 -1.29 -17.29
C ILE A 373 -0.30 -1.70 -16.75
N PRO A 374 0.79 -1.63 -17.55
CA PRO A 374 2.14 -1.85 -17.06
C PRO A 374 2.46 -0.92 -15.88
N SER A 375 2.74 -1.51 -14.70
CA SER A 375 2.85 -0.76 -13.45
C SER A 375 4.02 -1.24 -12.61
N LEU A 376 4.80 -0.31 -12.04
CA LEU A 376 5.98 -0.58 -11.22
C LEU A 376 5.93 0.24 -9.94
N GLY A 377 6.48 -0.31 -8.85
CA GLY A 377 6.59 0.39 -7.58
C GLY A 377 8.03 0.80 -7.27
N TYR A 378 8.22 2.08 -6.91
CA TYR A 378 9.53 2.61 -6.51
C TYR A 378 9.39 3.82 -5.58
N SER A 379 10.04 3.78 -4.41
CA SER A 379 9.92 4.78 -3.35
C SER A 379 11.26 5.26 -2.82
N ALA A 380 11.24 6.38 -2.11
CA ALA A 380 12.34 6.79 -1.23
C ALA A 380 12.42 5.83 -0.02
N SER A 381 13.61 5.69 0.57
CA SER A 381 13.87 4.72 1.65
C SER A 381 14.31 5.37 2.95
N GLY A 382 13.77 4.85 4.04
CA GLY A 382 14.22 5.08 5.42
C GLY A 382 14.73 3.80 6.10
N GLY A 383 14.96 2.71 5.34
CA GLY A 383 15.42 1.44 5.89
C GLY A 383 14.30 0.54 6.38
N GLU A 384 13.13 0.64 5.77
CA GLU A 384 11.95 -0.21 6.05
C GLU A 384 11.34 0.04 7.43
N LYS A 385 11.24 1.31 7.80
CA LYS A 385 10.63 1.77 9.05
C LYS A 385 9.14 2.11 8.91
N TRP A 386 8.50 1.62 7.84
CA TRP A 386 7.07 1.79 7.60
C TRP A 386 6.25 1.42 8.85
N HIS A 387 5.28 2.23 9.21
CA HIS A 387 4.38 2.03 10.34
C HIS A 387 5.07 1.92 11.72
N SER A 388 6.42 2.03 11.78
CA SER A 388 7.18 1.96 13.02
C SER A 388 7.21 3.32 13.75
N ASP A 389 7.50 3.28 15.03
CA ASP A 389 7.86 4.50 15.78
C ASP A 389 9.21 5.03 15.28
N ASN A 390 9.34 6.35 15.32
CA ASN A 390 10.54 7.06 14.84
C ASN A 390 10.85 6.76 13.37
N GLU A 391 9.82 6.63 12.54
CA GLU A 391 9.93 6.53 11.10
C GLU A 391 10.75 7.68 10.53
N PHE A 392 11.60 7.40 9.55
CA PHE A 392 12.45 8.38 8.90
C PHE A 392 12.72 8.01 7.45
N VAL A 393 13.17 8.98 6.67
CA VAL A 393 13.71 8.77 5.32
C VAL A 393 15.13 9.37 5.23
N TYR A 394 16.02 8.71 4.47
CA TYR A 394 17.34 9.26 4.18
C TYR A 394 17.23 10.40 3.17
N ILE A 395 17.88 11.55 3.44
CA ILE A 395 17.90 12.69 2.52
C ILE A 395 18.52 12.31 1.16
N ASP A 396 19.56 11.52 1.17
CA ASP A 396 20.18 11.06 -0.07
C ASP A 396 19.24 10.15 -0.87
N SER A 397 18.40 9.33 -0.20
CA SER A 397 17.37 8.53 -0.87
C SER A 397 16.29 9.39 -1.53
N LEU A 398 15.87 10.50 -0.89
CA LEU A 398 14.95 11.46 -1.53
C LEU A 398 15.54 12.01 -2.84
N VAL A 399 16.82 12.41 -2.78
CA VAL A 399 17.52 12.98 -3.94
C VAL A 399 17.72 11.94 -5.03
N ASP A 400 18.10 10.70 -4.69
CA ASP A 400 18.30 9.63 -5.65
C ASP A 400 16.98 9.18 -6.28
N THR A 401 15.91 9.10 -5.51
CA THR A 401 14.57 8.85 -6.03
C THR A 401 14.14 9.95 -7.00
N ALA A 402 14.37 11.23 -6.67
CA ALA A 402 14.10 12.35 -7.58
C ALA A 402 14.90 12.23 -8.89
N LYS A 403 16.19 11.83 -8.85
CA LYS A 403 16.99 11.59 -10.05
C LYS A 403 16.43 10.47 -10.90
N VAL A 404 16.03 9.34 -10.28
CA VAL A 404 15.43 8.19 -10.99
C VAL A 404 14.18 8.62 -11.73
N TYR A 405 13.22 9.28 -11.05
CA TYR A 405 11.98 9.73 -11.67
C TYR A 405 12.22 10.78 -12.78
N ALA A 406 13.13 11.74 -12.56
CA ALA A 406 13.49 12.71 -13.59
C ALA A 406 14.07 12.05 -14.85
N LEU A 407 14.91 11.02 -14.68
CA LEU A 407 15.44 10.26 -15.80
C LEU A 407 14.36 9.44 -16.51
N ILE A 408 13.45 8.82 -15.80
CA ILE A 408 12.30 8.09 -16.39
C ILE A 408 11.48 9.06 -17.24
N MET A 409 11.05 10.19 -16.69
CA MET A 409 10.24 11.19 -17.40
C MET A 409 10.95 11.78 -18.64
N SER A 410 12.27 11.90 -18.59
CA SER A 410 13.08 12.41 -19.73
C SER A 410 13.36 11.37 -20.82
N ARG A 411 13.16 10.06 -20.55
CA ARG A 411 13.52 8.96 -21.45
C ARG A 411 12.33 8.18 -21.98
N LEU A 412 11.30 8.02 -21.18
CA LEU A 412 10.10 7.25 -21.51
C LEU A 412 9.27 7.98 -22.58
N SER A 413 8.84 7.26 -23.62
CA SER A 413 8.08 7.82 -24.76
C SER A 413 6.96 6.86 -25.23
#